data_c7d9ba311455a3afe3ddf6b4766f1f24
#
_entry.id   c7d9ba311455a3afe3ddf6b4766f1f24
#
_cell.length_a   1.000
_cell.length_b   1.000
_cell.length_c   1.000
_cell.angle_alpha   90.00
_cell.angle_beta   90.00
_cell.angle_gamma   90.00
#
_symmetry.space_group_name_H-M   'P 1'
#
loop_
_entity.id
_entity.type
_entity.pdbx_description
1 polymer ?
#
loop_
_entity_poly.entity_id
_entity_poly.type
_entity_poly.pdbx_seq_one_letter_code
_entity_poly.pdbx_strand_id
1 'polypeptide(L)'
;MRAIGVLEPGGPQLSALRLSRALREHGIETAIVAGDASPAGLDLARAHGFEVEHFSEVRNLQWEPCAAFAEWLAERVARADLVHGHMFGAWWAAARAAPAGVPVVASEHNALCWPRTPYDDDATAVAARLGCFFGHGPESRAWAARVGVPGDRIVIGESAIEGLDARPQADLPSPRITFAGRLAADKGADVLVEAIGMLADPPPTYLLGDGELRAALEHQVASLGLQDVVRFSGWQAQPERFIAGATVHVVPSRREAWSQSAVLAMGLGTPVVASAVEGLPETLASHRGTLVPAEEPRALASAIGVELVGLGESDLDAARSYAQRFTPERVSARYASVYRSLAGADSTAVRPAA
;
A
#
# COMPACT_ATOMS: atom_id res chain seq x y z
N MET A 1 3.19 -16.04 12.62
CA MET A 1 1.99 -16.17 11.75
C MET A 1 1.60 -14.81 11.22
N ARG A 2 1.07 -14.72 9.99
CA ARG A 2 0.50 -13.51 9.39
C ARG A 2 -0.97 -13.72 9.07
N ALA A 3 -1.84 -12.91 9.64
CA ALA A 3 -3.26 -12.92 9.39
C ALA A 3 -3.65 -11.75 8.46
N ILE A 4 -4.35 -12.03 7.37
CA ILE A 4 -4.80 -11.05 6.38
C ILE A 4 -6.32 -11.07 6.36
N GLY A 5 -6.98 -9.91 6.48
CA GLY A 5 -8.44 -9.85 6.52
C GLY A 5 -9.08 -10.39 5.23
N VAL A 6 -8.67 -9.82 4.09
CA VAL A 6 -9.10 -10.26 2.75
C VAL A 6 -7.87 -10.40 1.87
N LEU A 7 -7.67 -11.56 1.27
CA LEU A 7 -6.57 -11.84 0.35
C LEU A 7 -7.08 -11.75 -1.10
N GLU A 8 -6.78 -10.63 -1.73
CA GLU A 8 -7.04 -10.32 -3.14
C GLU A 8 -5.85 -9.56 -3.74
N PRO A 9 -5.70 -9.45 -5.07
CA PRO A 9 -4.66 -8.61 -5.65
C PRO A 9 -4.81 -7.15 -5.24
N GLY A 10 -3.84 -6.66 -4.44
CA GLY A 10 -3.84 -5.30 -3.91
C GLY A 10 -2.54 -4.94 -3.21
N GLY A 11 -2.31 -3.64 -3.02
CA GLY A 11 -1.09 -3.12 -2.40
C GLY A 11 -0.80 -3.69 -1.01
N PRO A 12 -1.75 -3.65 -0.06
CA PRO A 12 -1.55 -4.19 1.28
C PRO A 12 -1.20 -5.68 1.30
N GLN A 13 -1.89 -6.48 0.48
CA GLN A 13 -1.69 -7.92 0.38
C GLN A 13 -0.33 -8.24 -0.24
N LEU A 14 0.01 -7.55 -1.32
CA LEU A 14 1.32 -7.69 -1.97
C LEU A 14 2.46 -7.30 -1.02
N SER A 15 2.30 -6.22 -0.24
CA SER A 15 3.24 -5.83 0.82
C SER A 15 3.42 -6.93 1.86
N ALA A 16 2.31 -7.53 2.34
CA ALA A 16 2.35 -8.61 3.32
C ALA A 16 3.10 -9.85 2.79
N LEU A 17 2.89 -10.23 1.53
CA LEU A 17 3.55 -11.37 0.88
C LEU A 17 5.05 -11.10 0.66
N ARG A 18 5.42 -9.94 0.12
CA ARG A 18 6.81 -9.53 -0.09
C ARG A 18 7.60 -9.50 1.23
N LEU A 19 7.02 -8.87 2.25
CA LEU A 19 7.61 -8.84 3.58
C LEU A 19 7.78 -10.25 4.16
N SER A 20 6.77 -11.13 4.03
CA SER A 20 6.85 -12.51 4.52
C SER A 20 7.97 -13.30 3.83
N ARG A 21 8.17 -13.09 2.54
CA ARG A 21 9.26 -13.71 1.79
C ARG A 21 10.63 -13.20 2.25
N ALA A 22 10.78 -11.88 2.38
CA ALA A 22 12.05 -11.28 2.79
C ALA A 22 12.44 -11.59 4.25
N LEU A 23 11.47 -11.85 5.12
CA LEU A 23 11.73 -12.25 6.52
C LEU A 23 12.44 -13.61 6.64
N ARG A 24 12.38 -14.47 5.63
CA ARG A 24 13.13 -15.74 5.61
C ARG A 24 14.65 -15.53 5.72
N GLU A 25 15.17 -14.45 5.13
CA GLU A 25 16.59 -14.08 5.22
C GLU A 25 17.02 -13.75 6.66
N HIS A 26 16.05 -13.43 7.52
CA HIS A 26 16.25 -13.18 8.94
C HIS A 26 15.94 -14.40 9.81
N GLY A 27 15.73 -15.58 9.23
CA GLY A 27 15.37 -16.81 9.95
C GLY A 27 13.95 -16.82 10.50
N ILE A 28 13.06 -15.98 9.95
CA ILE A 28 11.66 -15.88 10.36
C ILE A 28 10.76 -16.55 9.33
N GLU A 29 10.25 -17.71 9.66
CA GLU A 29 9.27 -18.41 8.84
C GLU A 29 7.87 -17.84 9.07
N THR A 30 7.10 -17.69 7.99
CA THR A 30 5.76 -17.10 8.04
C THR A 30 4.72 -18.09 7.51
N ALA A 31 3.82 -18.55 8.37
CA ALA A 31 2.55 -19.13 7.95
C ALA A 31 1.55 -18.01 7.68
N ILE A 32 0.87 -18.06 6.53
CA ILE A 32 -0.13 -17.05 6.14
C ILE A 32 -1.53 -17.66 6.26
N VAL A 33 -2.41 -16.93 6.92
CA VAL A 33 -3.85 -17.24 7.00
C VAL A 33 -4.66 -16.02 6.54
N ALA A 34 -5.83 -16.27 5.96
CA ALA A 34 -6.73 -15.20 5.53
C ALA A 34 -8.13 -15.38 6.10
N GLY A 35 -8.84 -14.28 6.27
CA GLY A 35 -10.26 -14.32 6.57
C GLY A 35 -11.03 -14.79 5.35
N ASP A 36 -10.95 -14.04 4.27
CA ASP A 36 -11.48 -14.40 2.96
C ASP A 36 -10.36 -14.39 1.92
N ALA A 37 -10.49 -15.17 0.85
CA ALA A 37 -9.50 -15.22 -0.22
C ALA A 37 -10.15 -15.42 -1.59
N SER A 38 -9.87 -14.52 -2.52
CA SER A 38 -10.25 -14.71 -3.91
C SER A 38 -9.31 -15.72 -4.62
N PRO A 39 -9.76 -16.40 -5.69
CA PRO A 39 -8.87 -17.25 -6.50
C PRO A 39 -7.61 -16.52 -6.95
N ALA A 40 -7.75 -15.27 -7.42
CA ALA A 40 -6.62 -14.44 -7.84
C ALA A 40 -5.69 -14.08 -6.66
N GLY A 41 -6.22 -13.89 -5.45
CA GLY A 41 -5.43 -13.69 -4.23
C GLY A 41 -4.63 -14.93 -3.83
N LEU A 42 -5.23 -16.12 -3.95
CA LEU A 42 -4.54 -17.39 -3.72
C LEU A 42 -3.43 -17.64 -4.75
N ASP A 43 -3.68 -17.34 -6.03
CA ASP A 43 -2.68 -17.43 -7.07
C ASP A 43 -1.51 -16.46 -6.83
N LEU A 44 -1.81 -15.23 -6.38
CA LEU A 44 -0.81 -14.25 -5.98
C LEU A 44 0.05 -14.78 -4.82
N ALA A 45 -0.55 -15.39 -3.80
CA ALA A 45 0.18 -15.97 -2.68
C ALA A 45 1.10 -17.11 -3.12
N ARG A 46 0.60 -18.03 -3.97
CA ARG A 46 1.41 -19.14 -4.54
C ARG A 46 2.59 -18.61 -5.36
N ALA A 47 2.38 -17.55 -6.15
CA ALA A 47 3.45 -16.91 -6.92
C ALA A 47 4.56 -16.33 -6.01
N HIS A 48 4.23 -15.99 -4.76
CA HIS A 48 5.19 -15.56 -3.73
C HIS A 48 5.73 -16.71 -2.86
N GLY A 49 5.35 -17.96 -3.14
CA GLY A 49 5.81 -19.17 -2.44
C GLY A 49 5.09 -19.43 -1.13
N PHE A 50 3.79 -19.08 -1.04
CA PHE A 50 2.95 -19.31 0.13
C PHE A 50 1.69 -20.09 -0.23
N GLU A 51 1.41 -21.13 0.56
CA GLU A 51 0.09 -21.71 0.69
C GLU A 51 -0.68 -20.94 1.78
N VAL A 52 -1.97 -20.72 1.55
CA VAL A 52 -2.81 -19.93 2.46
C VAL A 52 -4.02 -20.74 2.89
N GLU A 53 -4.17 -20.89 4.19
CA GLU A 53 -5.40 -21.38 4.78
C GLU A 53 -6.35 -20.19 5.00
N HIS A 54 -7.63 -20.31 4.66
CA HIS A 54 -8.60 -19.24 4.78
C HIS A 54 -9.91 -19.66 5.42
N PHE A 55 -10.56 -18.70 6.06
CA PHE A 55 -11.81 -18.91 6.80
C PHE A 55 -13.04 -18.97 5.88
N SER A 56 -13.04 -18.25 4.80
CA SER A 56 -13.89 -18.25 3.61
C SER A 56 -15.39 -17.94 3.72
N GLU A 57 -15.92 -17.60 4.86
CA GLU A 57 -17.37 -17.40 5.00
C GLU A 57 -17.81 -15.95 5.21
N VAL A 58 -16.89 -15.04 5.47
CA VAL A 58 -17.23 -13.65 5.83
C VAL A 58 -16.59 -12.67 4.87
N ARG A 59 -17.43 -11.82 4.30
CA ARG A 59 -17.00 -10.68 3.49
C ARG A 59 -16.68 -9.49 4.39
N ASN A 60 -15.80 -8.59 3.95
CA ASN A 60 -15.37 -7.37 4.67
C ASN A 60 -14.53 -7.56 5.92
N LEU A 61 -13.92 -8.72 6.15
CA LEU A 61 -12.97 -8.93 7.26
C LEU A 61 -11.76 -7.97 7.23
N GLN A 62 -11.63 -7.20 6.19
CA GLN A 62 -10.68 -6.09 6.12
C GLN A 62 -11.07 -4.94 7.07
N TRP A 63 -12.36 -4.65 7.23
CA TRP A 63 -12.89 -3.48 7.90
C TRP A 63 -13.65 -3.77 9.19
N GLU A 64 -14.15 -5.00 9.36
CA GLU A 64 -15.13 -5.34 10.37
C GLU A 64 -14.58 -6.35 11.37
N PRO A 65 -14.87 -6.18 12.68
CA PRO A 65 -14.56 -7.19 13.70
C PRO A 65 -15.46 -8.41 13.50
N CYS A 66 -14.87 -9.59 13.52
CA CYS A 66 -15.60 -10.87 13.38
C CYS A 66 -15.19 -11.88 14.46
N ALA A 67 -16.11 -12.15 15.38
CA ALA A 67 -15.86 -13.09 16.48
C ALA A 67 -15.59 -14.52 15.98
N ALA A 68 -16.35 -15.00 14.99
CA ALA A 68 -16.16 -16.34 14.42
C ALA A 68 -14.78 -16.48 13.75
N PHE A 69 -14.28 -15.44 13.09
CA PHE A 69 -12.92 -15.44 12.55
C PHE A 69 -11.88 -15.46 13.67
N ALA A 70 -12.10 -14.74 14.78
CA ALA A 70 -11.20 -14.78 15.91
C ALA A 70 -11.17 -16.17 16.57
N GLU A 71 -12.31 -16.84 16.71
CA GLU A 71 -12.40 -18.22 17.21
C GLU A 71 -11.65 -19.20 16.29
N TRP A 72 -11.88 -19.13 14.99
CA TRP A 72 -11.17 -19.94 13.99
C TRP A 72 -9.65 -19.71 14.02
N LEU A 73 -9.23 -18.47 14.23
CA LEU A 73 -7.83 -18.08 14.30
C LEU A 73 -7.13 -18.58 15.58
N ALA A 74 -7.86 -18.75 16.69
CA ALA A 74 -7.29 -19.07 18.00
C ALA A 74 -6.45 -20.36 18.01
N GLU A 75 -6.94 -21.44 17.38
CA GLU A 75 -6.22 -22.72 17.31
C GLU A 75 -4.90 -22.61 16.52
N ARG A 76 -4.84 -21.69 15.57
CA ARG A 76 -3.71 -21.46 14.66
C ARG A 76 -2.66 -20.58 15.31
N VAL A 77 -3.10 -19.52 15.96
CA VAL A 77 -2.22 -18.56 16.64
C VAL A 77 -1.54 -19.19 17.86
N ALA A 78 -2.19 -20.14 18.52
CA ALA A 78 -1.60 -20.86 19.67
C ALA A 78 -0.27 -21.60 19.35
N ARG A 79 0.02 -21.82 18.06
CA ARG A 79 1.24 -22.49 17.57
C ARG A 79 2.28 -21.50 17.02
N ALA A 80 2.04 -20.21 17.12
CA ALA A 80 2.91 -19.18 16.57
C ALA A 80 3.66 -18.46 17.70
N ASP A 81 4.92 -18.11 17.43
CA ASP A 81 5.72 -17.29 18.35
C ASP A 81 5.25 -15.83 18.37
N LEU A 82 4.56 -15.39 17.30
CA LEU A 82 4.00 -14.05 17.14
C LEU A 82 2.92 -14.09 16.07
N VAL A 83 1.88 -13.27 16.23
CA VAL A 83 0.89 -13.02 15.19
C VAL A 83 0.91 -11.57 14.72
N HIS A 84 0.92 -11.38 13.39
CA HIS A 84 0.83 -10.07 12.75
C HIS A 84 -0.43 -9.97 11.88
N GLY A 85 -1.39 -9.17 12.32
CA GLY A 85 -2.63 -8.92 11.59
C GLY A 85 -2.50 -7.73 10.64
N HIS A 86 -2.96 -7.89 9.40
CA HIS A 86 -3.03 -6.84 8.40
C HIS A 86 -4.46 -6.42 8.16
N MET A 87 -4.73 -5.13 8.27
CA MET A 87 -6.03 -4.49 8.24
C MET A 87 -6.86 -4.78 9.50
N PHE A 88 -7.79 -3.88 9.81
CA PHE A 88 -8.51 -3.83 11.09
C PHE A 88 -9.09 -5.17 11.52
N GLY A 89 -9.91 -5.81 10.68
CA GLY A 89 -10.57 -7.06 11.06
C GLY A 89 -9.59 -8.19 11.41
N ALA A 90 -8.44 -8.28 10.72
CA ALA A 90 -7.45 -9.30 11.00
C ALA A 90 -6.65 -9.04 12.29
N TRP A 91 -6.19 -7.81 12.54
CA TRP A 91 -5.44 -7.56 13.77
C TRP A 91 -6.36 -7.50 14.99
N TRP A 92 -7.63 -7.09 14.85
CA TRP A 92 -8.63 -7.22 15.91
C TRP A 92 -8.87 -8.68 16.26
N ALA A 93 -9.07 -9.55 15.25
CA ALA A 93 -9.26 -10.99 15.47
C ALA A 93 -8.01 -11.62 16.12
N ALA A 94 -6.81 -11.27 15.65
CA ALA A 94 -5.56 -11.72 16.21
C ALA A 94 -5.41 -11.31 17.71
N ALA A 95 -5.76 -10.08 18.04
CA ALA A 95 -5.70 -9.58 19.43
C ALA A 95 -6.66 -10.31 20.38
N ARG A 96 -7.80 -10.77 19.88
CA ARG A 96 -8.75 -11.58 20.65
C ARG A 96 -8.35 -13.05 20.71
N ALA A 97 -7.77 -13.59 19.63
CA ALA A 97 -7.42 -14.99 19.49
C ALA A 97 -6.12 -15.37 20.22
N ALA A 98 -5.15 -14.46 20.26
CA ALA A 98 -3.82 -14.77 20.74
C ALA A 98 -3.79 -15.05 22.25
N PRO A 99 -3.19 -16.17 22.70
CA PRO A 99 -2.91 -16.43 24.11
C PRO A 99 -2.03 -15.32 24.72
N ALA A 100 -2.04 -15.21 26.04
CA ALA A 100 -1.29 -14.16 26.75
C ALA A 100 0.21 -14.11 26.43
N GLY A 101 0.81 -15.25 26.11
CA GLY A 101 2.25 -15.35 25.78
C GLY A 101 2.60 -15.10 24.32
N VAL A 102 1.62 -14.94 23.42
CA VAL A 102 1.86 -14.69 21.99
C VAL A 102 1.71 -13.20 21.70
N PRO A 103 2.79 -12.49 21.30
CA PRO A 103 2.72 -11.08 20.92
C PRO A 103 1.84 -10.85 19.69
N VAL A 104 1.10 -9.75 19.71
CA VAL A 104 0.24 -9.33 18.60
C VAL A 104 0.80 -8.06 17.98
N VAL A 105 1.01 -8.09 16.68
CA VAL A 105 1.40 -6.96 15.87
C VAL A 105 0.26 -6.60 14.92
N ALA A 106 0.02 -5.32 14.74
CA ALA A 106 -0.96 -4.79 13.80
C ALA A 106 -0.29 -4.00 12.69
N SER A 107 -0.78 -4.11 11.45
CA SER A 107 -0.51 -3.18 10.36
C SER A 107 -1.81 -2.61 9.83
N GLU A 108 -1.88 -1.28 9.75
CA GLU A 108 -3.00 -0.59 9.12
C GLU A 108 -2.52 0.21 7.92
N HIS A 109 -3.05 -0.19 6.75
CA HIS A 109 -2.65 0.36 5.44
C HIS A 109 -3.61 1.44 4.93
N ASN A 110 -4.69 1.70 5.65
CA ASN A 110 -5.69 2.69 5.25
C ASN A 110 -5.40 4.05 5.85
N ALA A 111 -5.92 5.07 5.21
CA ALA A 111 -5.81 6.44 5.65
C ALA A 111 -6.57 6.70 6.96
N LEU A 112 -7.73 6.10 7.17
CA LEU A 112 -8.55 6.25 8.39
C LEU A 112 -8.79 7.73 8.76
N CYS A 113 -9.06 8.57 7.77
CA CYS A 113 -9.14 10.02 7.92
C CYS A 113 -10.48 10.54 8.49
N TRP A 114 -11.44 9.67 8.76
CA TRP A 114 -12.70 10.09 9.38
C TRP A 114 -12.56 10.31 10.89
N PRO A 115 -13.32 11.25 11.46
CA PRO A 115 -13.20 11.65 12.88
C PRO A 115 -13.41 10.51 13.86
N ARG A 116 -14.32 9.60 13.55
CA ARG A 116 -14.61 8.37 14.32
C ARG A 116 -15.09 7.28 13.39
N THR A 117 -14.55 6.07 13.54
CA THR A 117 -15.05 4.90 12.81
C THR A 117 -16.19 4.22 13.58
N PRO A 118 -17.07 3.44 12.92
CA PRO A 118 -18.07 2.63 13.61
C PRO A 118 -17.47 1.65 14.62
N TYR A 119 -16.19 1.31 14.46
CA TYR A 119 -15.48 0.28 15.22
C TYR A 119 -14.41 0.83 16.17
N ASP A 120 -14.44 2.12 16.50
CA ASP A 120 -13.47 2.70 17.46
C ASP A 120 -13.55 2.03 18.83
N ASP A 121 -14.74 1.66 19.31
CA ASP A 121 -14.92 0.98 20.57
C ASP A 121 -14.36 -0.46 20.54
N ASP A 122 -14.53 -1.18 19.42
CA ASP A 122 -13.94 -2.50 19.19
C ASP A 122 -12.41 -2.44 19.15
N ALA A 123 -11.85 -1.43 18.47
CA ALA A 123 -10.41 -1.21 18.44
C ALA A 123 -9.86 -0.89 19.83
N THR A 124 -10.54 -0.01 20.60
CA THR A 124 -10.17 0.35 21.96
C THR A 124 -10.15 -0.86 22.89
N ALA A 125 -11.12 -1.77 22.75
CA ALA A 125 -11.21 -2.97 23.58
C ALA A 125 -9.99 -3.91 23.42
N VAL A 126 -9.26 -3.84 22.32
CA VAL A 126 -8.10 -4.71 22.03
C VAL A 126 -6.76 -3.96 21.95
N ALA A 127 -6.77 -2.64 21.96
CA ALA A 127 -5.58 -1.80 21.75
C ALA A 127 -4.43 -2.13 22.72
N ALA A 128 -4.73 -2.39 23.98
CA ALA A 128 -3.73 -2.75 25.01
C ALA A 128 -3.03 -4.10 24.75
N ARG A 129 -3.62 -4.98 23.93
CA ARG A 129 -3.05 -6.28 23.54
C ARG A 129 -1.98 -6.16 22.45
N LEU A 130 -1.95 -5.03 21.72
CA LEU A 130 -1.00 -4.83 20.64
C LEU A 130 0.40 -4.55 21.21
N GLY A 131 1.36 -5.41 20.89
CA GLY A 131 2.77 -5.18 21.19
C GLY A 131 3.41 -4.14 20.26
N CYS A 132 2.90 -4.03 19.02
CA CYS A 132 3.32 -3.01 18.06
C CYS A 132 2.18 -2.74 17.08
N PHE A 133 2.07 -1.49 16.63
CA PHE A 133 1.14 -1.04 15.60
C PHE A 133 1.90 -0.30 14.51
N PHE A 134 1.94 -0.86 13.30
CA PHE A 134 2.52 -0.23 12.11
C PHE A 134 1.43 0.56 11.38
N GLY A 135 1.47 1.89 11.47
CA GLY A 135 0.57 2.78 10.76
C GLY A 135 1.19 3.29 9.46
N HIS A 136 0.60 2.93 8.32
CA HIS A 136 1.08 3.31 6.97
C HIS A 136 0.57 4.69 6.54
N GLY A 137 0.65 5.68 7.37
CA GLY A 137 0.22 7.05 7.10
C GLY A 137 -0.02 7.79 8.39
N PRO A 138 -0.01 9.12 8.37
CA PRO A 138 -0.21 9.93 9.56
C PRO A 138 -1.58 9.70 10.21
N GLU A 139 -2.63 9.49 9.40
CA GLU A 139 -4.01 9.29 9.85
C GLU A 139 -4.16 7.97 10.61
N SER A 140 -3.58 6.87 10.11
CA SER A 140 -3.65 5.57 10.80
C SER A 140 -2.89 5.60 12.12
N ARG A 141 -1.76 6.31 12.20
CA ARG A 141 -1.00 6.49 13.44
C ARG A 141 -1.77 7.34 14.45
N ALA A 142 -2.39 8.44 14.00
CA ALA A 142 -3.24 9.29 14.84
C ALA A 142 -4.48 8.53 15.36
N TRP A 143 -5.08 7.72 14.50
CA TRP A 143 -6.20 6.87 14.90
C TRP A 143 -5.78 5.83 15.95
N ALA A 144 -4.65 5.16 15.77
CA ALA A 144 -4.13 4.19 16.74
C ALA A 144 -3.94 4.82 18.13
N ALA A 145 -3.36 6.03 18.19
CA ALA A 145 -3.23 6.78 19.45
C ALA A 145 -4.59 7.11 20.07
N ARG A 146 -5.56 7.52 19.25
CA ARG A 146 -6.92 7.86 19.70
C ARG A 146 -7.65 6.67 20.28
N VAL A 147 -7.51 5.48 19.73
CA VAL A 147 -8.13 4.26 20.26
C VAL A 147 -7.34 3.59 21.39
N GLY A 148 -6.28 4.24 21.87
CA GLY A 148 -5.57 3.82 23.08
C GLY A 148 -4.39 2.88 22.86
N VAL A 149 -3.84 2.77 21.65
CA VAL A 149 -2.54 2.10 21.46
C VAL A 149 -1.46 2.97 22.11
N PRO A 150 -0.60 2.42 23.00
CA PRO A 150 0.48 3.19 23.61
C PRO A 150 1.42 3.80 22.57
N GLY A 151 1.80 5.07 22.76
CA GLY A 151 2.56 5.81 21.76
C GLY A 151 3.93 5.21 21.44
N ASP A 152 4.58 4.59 22.40
CA ASP A 152 5.84 3.85 22.25
C ASP A 152 5.72 2.55 21.42
N ARG A 153 4.49 2.10 21.16
CA ARG A 153 4.17 0.94 20.31
C ARG A 153 3.69 1.32 18.91
N ILE A 154 3.49 2.61 18.65
CA ILE A 154 3.08 3.09 17.32
C ILE A 154 4.33 3.38 16.50
N VAL A 155 4.47 2.67 15.38
CA VAL A 155 5.63 2.73 14.48
C VAL A 155 5.18 3.10 13.09
N ILE A 156 6.03 3.77 12.32
CA ILE A 156 5.78 4.04 10.91
C ILE A 156 5.76 2.70 10.16
N GLY A 157 4.63 2.41 9.53
CA GLY A 157 4.46 1.25 8.68
C GLY A 157 5.07 1.50 7.30
N GLU A 158 5.83 0.54 6.80
CA GLU A 158 6.50 0.63 5.51
C GLU A 158 6.23 -0.65 4.71
N SER A 159 6.05 -0.49 3.40
CA SER A 159 5.88 -1.62 2.49
C SER A 159 7.17 -1.89 1.72
N ALA A 160 7.52 -3.15 1.57
CA ALA A 160 8.65 -3.55 0.71
C ALA A 160 8.31 -3.29 -0.76
N ILE A 161 9.17 -2.56 -1.44
CA ILE A 161 9.05 -2.23 -2.87
C ILE A 161 10.11 -3.00 -3.65
N GLU A 162 9.66 -3.79 -4.59
CA GLU A 162 10.49 -4.54 -5.55
C GLU A 162 10.57 -3.82 -6.89
N GLY A 163 11.55 -4.17 -7.71
CA GLY A 163 11.67 -3.64 -9.07
C GLY A 163 12.23 -2.22 -9.18
N LEU A 164 12.89 -1.71 -8.14
CA LEU A 164 13.49 -0.37 -8.14
C LEU A 164 14.63 -0.20 -9.17
N ASP A 165 15.13 -1.28 -9.74
CA ASP A 165 16.17 -1.36 -10.78
C ASP A 165 15.63 -1.81 -12.14
N ALA A 166 14.31 -1.90 -12.28
CA ALA A 166 13.67 -2.37 -13.50
C ALA A 166 13.99 -1.48 -14.70
N ARG A 167 14.15 -2.13 -15.85
CA ARG A 167 14.33 -1.44 -17.13
C ARG A 167 12.98 -1.21 -17.81
N PRO A 168 12.85 -0.12 -18.59
CA PRO A 168 11.66 0.12 -19.40
C PRO A 168 11.37 -1.07 -20.32
N GLN A 169 10.09 -1.32 -20.56
CA GLN A 169 9.66 -2.23 -21.61
C GLN A 169 9.97 -1.60 -22.98
N ALA A 170 10.67 -2.34 -23.84
CA ALA A 170 11.29 -1.78 -25.04
C ALA A 170 10.30 -1.25 -26.11
N ASP A 171 9.08 -1.79 -26.13
CA ASP A 171 8.02 -1.44 -27.07
C ASP A 171 7.08 -0.32 -26.60
N LEU A 172 7.31 0.23 -25.40
CA LEU A 172 6.52 1.33 -24.90
C LEU A 172 7.00 2.68 -25.46
N PRO A 173 6.08 3.54 -25.92
CA PRO A 173 6.44 4.84 -26.46
C PRO A 173 7.03 5.79 -25.40
N SER A 174 7.75 6.80 -25.89
CA SER A 174 8.18 7.96 -25.12
C SER A 174 7.90 9.22 -25.95
N PRO A 175 7.30 10.28 -25.38
CA PRO A 175 6.83 10.40 -24.01
C PRO A 175 5.63 9.52 -23.69
N ARG A 176 5.41 9.21 -22.40
CA ARG A 176 4.21 8.54 -21.91
C ARG A 176 3.90 8.93 -20.46
N ILE A 177 2.62 8.80 -20.10
CA ILE A 177 2.10 8.99 -18.75
C ILE A 177 1.71 7.62 -18.17
N THR A 178 1.92 7.41 -16.88
CA THR A 178 1.51 6.19 -16.19
C THR A 178 0.72 6.48 -14.92
N PHE A 179 -0.25 5.64 -14.66
CA PHE A 179 -0.96 5.50 -13.38
C PHE A 179 -0.91 4.03 -12.99
N ALA A 180 -0.73 3.72 -11.70
CA ALA A 180 -0.81 2.35 -11.20
C ALA A 180 -1.58 2.29 -9.89
N GLY A 181 -2.72 1.60 -9.93
CA GLY A 181 -3.60 1.48 -8.78
C GLY A 181 -4.93 0.82 -9.14
N ARG A 182 -5.70 0.49 -8.11
CA ARG A 182 -7.08 0.02 -8.30
C ARG A 182 -7.92 1.09 -8.99
N LEU A 183 -8.75 0.70 -9.95
CA LEU A 183 -9.71 1.61 -10.59
C LEU A 183 -10.95 1.79 -9.68
N ALA A 184 -10.76 2.54 -8.61
CA ALA A 184 -11.73 2.81 -7.55
C ALA A 184 -11.78 4.31 -7.25
N ALA A 185 -12.86 4.75 -6.63
CA ALA A 185 -13.13 6.17 -6.41
C ALA A 185 -12.03 6.87 -5.59
N ASP A 186 -11.44 6.18 -4.61
CA ASP A 186 -10.37 6.70 -3.77
C ASP A 186 -9.07 6.96 -4.53
N LYS A 187 -8.86 6.33 -5.70
CA LYS A 187 -7.62 6.46 -6.52
C LYS A 187 -7.67 7.56 -7.57
N GLY A 188 -8.85 8.13 -7.86
CA GLY A 188 -8.97 9.35 -8.69
C GLY A 188 -8.56 9.20 -10.15
N ALA A 189 -8.64 7.99 -10.73
CA ALA A 189 -8.31 7.78 -12.14
C ALA A 189 -9.20 8.59 -13.09
N ASP A 190 -10.42 8.91 -12.68
CA ASP A 190 -11.37 9.78 -13.38
C ASP A 190 -10.86 11.23 -13.47
N VAL A 191 -10.24 11.74 -12.40
CA VAL A 191 -9.60 13.07 -12.38
C VAL A 191 -8.40 13.10 -13.35
N LEU A 192 -7.62 12.00 -13.42
CA LEU A 192 -6.54 11.90 -14.40
C LEU A 192 -7.07 11.91 -15.84
N VAL A 193 -8.11 11.12 -16.14
CA VAL A 193 -8.70 11.08 -17.49
C VAL A 193 -9.20 12.47 -17.91
N GLU A 194 -9.83 13.21 -17.01
CA GLU A 194 -10.25 14.59 -17.25
C GLU A 194 -9.04 15.51 -17.49
N ALA A 195 -7.98 15.40 -16.69
CA ALA A 195 -6.76 16.19 -16.85
C ALA A 195 -6.07 15.90 -18.20
N ILE A 196 -6.01 14.63 -18.64
CA ILE A 196 -5.47 14.25 -19.96
C ILE A 196 -6.26 14.93 -21.09
N GLY A 197 -7.58 15.01 -20.99
CA GLY A 197 -8.43 15.71 -21.96
C GLY A 197 -8.19 17.22 -22.04
N MET A 198 -7.51 17.81 -21.08
CA MET A 198 -7.14 19.24 -21.06
C MET A 198 -5.76 19.53 -21.68
N LEU A 199 -4.95 18.51 -21.96
CA LEU A 199 -3.65 18.66 -22.61
C LEU A 199 -3.85 18.88 -24.12
N ALA A 200 -3.05 19.76 -24.71
CA ALA A 200 -3.16 20.09 -26.15
C ALA A 200 -2.75 18.91 -27.05
N ASP A 201 -1.73 18.15 -26.64
CA ASP A 201 -1.20 16.98 -27.35
C ASP A 201 -0.83 15.90 -26.31
N PRO A 202 -1.81 15.17 -25.78
CA PRO A 202 -1.57 14.20 -24.73
C PRO A 202 -0.84 12.95 -25.25
N PRO A 203 0.29 12.56 -24.65
CA PRO A 203 0.98 11.33 -25.04
C PRO A 203 0.21 10.09 -24.55
N PRO A 204 0.55 8.89 -25.05
CA PRO A 204 -0.04 7.65 -24.56
C PRO A 204 -0.01 7.55 -23.05
N THR A 205 -1.18 7.31 -22.45
CA THR A 205 -1.40 7.22 -21.00
C THR A 205 -1.81 5.81 -20.64
N TYR A 206 -1.05 5.16 -19.76
CA TYR A 206 -1.29 3.78 -19.34
C TYR A 206 -1.88 3.73 -17.94
N LEU A 207 -3.11 3.20 -17.84
CA LEU A 207 -3.78 2.90 -16.56
C LEU A 207 -3.52 1.43 -16.21
N LEU A 208 -2.63 1.22 -15.22
CA LEU A 208 -2.23 -0.10 -14.75
C LEU A 208 -3.07 -0.46 -13.52
N GLY A 209 -3.97 -1.40 -13.68
CA GLY A 209 -4.89 -1.86 -12.65
C GLY A 209 -6.26 -2.18 -13.18
N ASP A 210 -7.12 -2.65 -12.28
CA ASP A 210 -8.53 -2.94 -12.54
C ASP A 210 -9.38 -2.52 -11.33
N GLY A 211 -10.69 -2.52 -11.47
CA GLY A 211 -11.61 -2.17 -10.38
C GLY A 211 -13.00 -1.82 -10.85
N GLU A 212 -13.86 -1.52 -9.88
CA GLU A 212 -15.29 -1.26 -10.09
C GLU A 212 -15.58 -0.07 -11.01
N LEU A 213 -14.67 0.90 -11.14
CA LEU A 213 -14.85 2.06 -12.02
C LEU A 213 -14.38 1.85 -13.45
N ARG A 214 -13.85 0.68 -13.81
CA ARG A 214 -13.30 0.46 -15.16
C ARG A 214 -14.27 0.83 -16.27
N ALA A 215 -15.50 0.32 -16.23
CA ALA A 215 -16.51 0.59 -17.27
C ALA A 215 -16.89 2.09 -17.33
N ALA A 216 -16.98 2.76 -16.18
CA ALA A 216 -17.25 4.18 -16.12
C ALA A 216 -16.10 5.03 -16.71
N LEU A 217 -14.86 4.64 -16.44
CA LEU A 217 -13.67 5.28 -16.99
C LEU A 217 -13.55 5.06 -18.50
N GLU A 218 -13.83 3.87 -19.02
CA GLU A 218 -13.88 3.61 -20.46
C GLU A 218 -14.93 4.48 -21.16
N HIS A 219 -16.09 4.66 -20.54
CA HIS A 219 -17.11 5.58 -21.04
C HIS A 219 -16.63 7.06 -21.01
N GLN A 220 -15.98 7.50 -19.92
CA GLN A 220 -15.42 8.84 -19.79
C GLN A 220 -14.37 9.09 -20.88
N VAL A 221 -13.43 8.15 -21.09
CA VAL A 221 -12.42 8.20 -22.17
C VAL A 221 -13.07 8.34 -23.53
N ALA A 222 -14.14 7.58 -23.81
CA ALA A 222 -14.87 7.67 -25.07
C ALA A 222 -15.58 9.04 -25.24
N SER A 223 -16.18 9.57 -24.18
CA SER A 223 -16.90 10.86 -24.22
C SER A 223 -15.95 12.05 -24.46
N LEU A 224 -14.67 11.93 -24.05
CA LEU A 224 -13.64 12.94 -24.24
C LEU A 224 -12.82 12.72 -25.53
N GLY A 225 -13.10 11.67 -26.32
CA GLY A 225 -12.37 11.37 -27.54
C GLY A 225 -10.93 10.89 -27.32
N LEU A 226 -10.64 10.26 -26.18
CA LEU A 226 -9.30 9.85 -25.75
C LEU A 226 -8.99 8.36 -25.98
N GLN A 227 -9.77 7.64 -26.82
CA GLN A 227 -9.64 6.19 -27.00
C GLN A 227 -8.28 5.78 -27.59
N ASP A 228 -7.66 6.65 -28.37
CA ASP A 228 -6.34 6.42 -28.97
C ASP A 228 -5.18 6.81 -28.03
N VAL A 229 -5.48 7.54 -26.95
CA VAL A 229 -4.51 8.06 -25.98
C VAL A 229 -4.47 7.20 -24.70
N VAL A 230 -5.63 6.92 -24.08
CA VAL A 230 -5.73 6.22 -22.81
C VAL A 230 -5.82 4.70 -23.02
N ARG A 231 -4.90 3.97 -22.40
CA ARG A 231 -4.77 2.52 -22.48
C ARG A 231 -5.07 1.87 -21.12
N PHE A 232 -6.12 1.06 -21.05
CA PHE A 232 -6.43 0.24 -19.88
C PHE A 232 -5.63 -1.07 -19.96
N SER A 233 -4.52 -1.15 -19.24
CA SER A 233 -3.62 -2.31 -19.29
C SER A 233 -4.01 -3.44 -18.35
N GLY A 234 -5.06 -3.27 -17.55
CA GLY A 234 -5.45 -4.24 -16.52
C GLY A 234 -4.42 -4.35 -15.39
N TRP A 235 -4.61 -5.32 -14.51
CA TRP A 235 -3.64 -5.60 -13.46
C TRP A 235 -2.31 -6.11 -14.05
N GLN A 236 -1.20 -5.51 -13.61
CA GLN A 236 0.13 -5.85 -14.08
C GLN A 236 0.95 -6.46 -12.94
N ALA A 237 1.53 -7.64 -13.18
CA ALA A 237 2.43 -8.30 -12.24
C ALA A 237 3.77 -7.55 -12.10
N GLN A 238 4.18 -6.83 -13.14
CA GLN A 238 5.42 -6.07 -13.22
C GLN A 238 5.15 -4.62 -13.67
N PRO A 239 4.43 -3.81 -12.86
CA PRO A 239 4.10 -2.43 -13.22
C PRO A 239 5.34 -1.55 -13.37
N GLU A 240 6.45 -1.90 -12.72
CA GLU A 240 7.75 -1.22 -12.81
C GLU A 240 8.25 -1.10 -14.25
N ARG A 241 7.97 -2.06 -15.13
CA ARG A 241 8.41 -2.02 -16.53
C ARG A 241 7.67 -0.96 -17.36
N PHE A 242 6.45 -0.61 -16.97
CA PHE A 242 5.68 0.49 -17.57
C PHE A 242 6.11 1.84 -17.02
N ILE A 243 6.38 1.91 -15.71
CA ILE A 243 6.72 3.13 -14.99
C ILE A 243 8.14 3.55 -15.31
N ALA A 244 9.09 2.61 -15.37
CA ALA A 244 10.48 2.91 -15.74
C ALA A 244 10.55 3.60 -17.09
N GLY A 245 11.18 4.80 -17.14
CA GLY A 245 11.29 5.63 -18.33
C GLY A 245 9.97 6.25 -18.80
N ALA A 246 8.90 6.24 -18.00
CA ALA A 246 7.77 7.12 -18.24
C ALA A 246 8.18 8.58 -18.01
N THR A 247 7.56 9.52 -18.73
CA THR A 247 7.84 10.95 -18.56
C THR A 247 7.31 11.43 -17.22
N VAL A 248 6.16 10.89 -16.80
CA VAL A 248 5.57 11.18 -15.49
C VAL A 248 4.71 10.00 -15.01
N HIS A 249 4.78 9.72 -13.72
CA HIS A 249 3.84 8.84 -13.00
C HIS A 249 2.87 9.70 -12.20
N VAL A 250 1.57 9.43 -12.34
CA VAL A 250 0.52 10.26 -11.73
C VAL A 250 -0.20 9.48 -10.65
N VAL A 251 -0.37 10.12 -9.48
CA VAL A 251 -1.10 9.57 -8.33
C VAL A 251 -2.20 10.55 -7.91
N PRO A 252 -3.35 10.57 -8.62
CA PRO A 252 -4.40 11.56 -8.47
C PRO A 252 -5.38 11.21 -7.35
N SER A 253 -4.90 10.50 -6.34
CA SER A 253 -5.73 9.90 -5.29
C SER A 253 -6.52 10.95 -4.51
N ARG A 254 -7.76 10.61 -4.15
CA ARG A 254 -8.59 11.31 -3.15
C ARG A 254 -8.20 10.91 -1.74
N ARG A 255 -7.68 9.69 -1.61
CA ARG A 255 -7.22 9.13 -0.33
C ARG A 255 -6.01 8.21 -0.55
N GLU A 256 -4.94 8.42 0.21
CA GLU A 256 -3.69 7.65 0.08
C GLU A 256 -2.87 7.68 1.36
N ALA A 257 -2.90 6.62 2.14
CA ALA A 257 -2.11 6.53 3.36
C ALA A 257 -0.59 6.53 3.08
N TRP A 258 -0.16 5.72 2.11
CA TRP A 258 1.20 5.62 1.62
C TRP A 258 1.24 4.95 0.25
N SER A 259 1.72 5.65 -0.75
CA SER A 259 1.64 5.19 -2.14
C SER A 259 2.84 4.33 -2.55
N GLN A 260 2.59 3.03 -2.71
CA GLN A 260 3.60 2.11 -3.24
C GLN A 260 4.03 2.48 -4.67
N SER A 261 3.08 2.91 -5.51
CA SER A 261 3.37 3.26 -6.90
C SER A 261 4.17 4.56 -7.03
N ALA A 262 3.93 5.56 -6.16
CA ALA A 262 4.76 6.76 -6.09
C ALA A 262 6.20 6.42 -5.70
N VAL A 263 6.38 5.61 -4.64
CA VAL A 263 7.73 5.20 -4.19
C VAL A 263 8.43 4.36 -5.26
N LEU A 264 7.72 3.47 -5.94
CA LEU A 264 8.27 2.72 -7.06
C LEU A 264 8.73 3.64 -8.20
N ALA A 265 7.90 4.61 -8.61
CA ALA A 265 8.25 5.59 -9.64
C ALA A 265 9.48 6.42 -9.25
N MET A 266 9.53 6.90 -8.01
CA MET A 266 10.69 7.60 -7.45
C MET A 266 11.96 6.77 -7.53
N GLY A 267 11.91 5.50 -7.15
CA GLY A 267 13.03 4.57 -7.23
C GLY A 267 13.55 4.34 -8.65
N LEU A 268 12.63 4.30 -9.61
CA LEU A 268 12.93 4.18 -11.04
C LEU A 268 13.41 5.51 -11.68
N GLY A 269 13.38 6.61 -10.90
CA GLY A 269 13.73 7.94 -11.40
C GLY A 269 12.70 8.53 -12.36
N THR A 270 11.46 8.11 -12.26
CA THR A 270 10.34 8.68 -12.97
C THR A 270 9.73 9.81 -12.14
N PRO A 271 9.59 11.04 -12.68
CA PRO A 271 8.92 12.14 -12.00
C PRO A 271 7.52 11.76 -11.53
N VAL A 272 7.13 12.23 -10.35
CA VAL A 272 5.81 11.95 -9.75
C VAL A 272 5.02 13.23 -9.61
N VAL A 273 3.79 13.24 -10.14
CA VAL A 273 2.77 14.26 -9.85
C VAL A 273 1.64 13.60 -9.05
N ALA A 274 1.33 14.16 -7.88
CA ALA A 274 0.36 13.54 -6.99
C ALA A 274 -0.58 14.56 -6.32
N SER A 275 -1.74 14.10 -5.90
CA SER A 275 -2.65 14.88 -5.06
C SER A 275 -2.06 15.14 -3.67
N ALA A 276 -2.26 16.34 -3.12
CA ALA A 276 -1.81 16.71 -1.78
C ALA A 276 -2.76 16.17 -0.71
N VAL A 277 -2.87 14.85 -0.59
CA VAL A 277 -3.75 14.18 0.38
C VAL A 277 -2.94 13.29 1.32
N GLU A 278 -3.35 13.28 2.59
CA GLU A 278 -2.96 12.33 3.64
C GLU A 278 -1.43 12.09 3.70
N GLY A 279 -0.94 10.91 3.35
CA GLY A 279 0.49 10.56 3.42
C GLY A 279 1.33 10.99 2.20
N LEU A 280 0.71 11.47 1.11
CA LEU A 280 1.45 11.90 -0.08
C LEU A 280 2.34 13.13 0.16
N PRO A 281 1.93 14.16 0.94
CA PRO A 281 2.82 15.27 1.28
C PRO A 281 4.08 14.83 2.04
N GLU A 282 3.97 13.84 2.94
CA GLU A 282 5.13 13.27 3.64
C GLU A 282 6.04 12.49 2.66
N THR A 283 5.43 11.70 1.78
CA THR A 283 6.15 10.88 0.78
C THR A 283 6.92 11.75 -0.22
N LEU A 284 6.31 12.82 -0.72
CA LEU A 284 6.90 13.70 -1.75
C LEU A 284 7.58 14.96 -1.18
N ALA A 285 7.73 15.06 0.15
CA ALA A 285 8.44 16.18 0.78
C ALA A 285 9.87 16.35 0.22
N SER A 286 10.47 17.53 0.43
CA SER A 286 11.82 17.85 -0.03
C SER A 286 12.00 17.71 -1.56
N HIS A 287 11.04 18.21 -2.31
CA HIS A 287 11.04 18.23 -3.79
C HIS A 287 11.16 16.85 -4.47
N ARG A 288 10.76 15.76 -3.79
CA ARG A 288 10.78 14.41 -4.37
C ARG A 288 9.69 14.16 -5.42
N GLY A 289 8.80 15.12 -5.63
CA GLY A 289 7.73 15.11 -6.63
C GLY A 289 6.87 16.37 -6.52
N THR A 290 5.92 16.51 -7.43
CA THR A 290 5.02 17.66 -7.51
C THR A 290 3.68 17.33 -6.86
N LEU A 291 3.22 18.19 -5.95
CA LEU A 291 1.93 18.09 -5.29
C LEU A 291 0.93 19.08 -5.89
N VAL A 292 -0.29 18.61 -6.17
CA VAL A 292 -1.41 19.44 -6.62
C VAL A 292 -2.62 19.25 -5.69
N PRO A 293 -3.57 20.20 -5.61
CA PRO A 293 -4.82 19.96 -4.89
C PRO A 293 -5.57 18.75 -5.46
N ALA A 294 -6.18 17.97 -4.57
CA ALA A 294 -7.02 16.84 -4.99
C ALA A 294 -8.27 17.33 -5.73
N GLU A 295 -8.80 16.50 -6.62
CA GLU A 295 -10.03 16.78 -7.39
C GLU A 295 -9.96 18.06 -8.25
N GLU A 296 -8.73 18.49 -8.63
CA GLU A 296 -8.48 19.67 -9.46
C GLU A 296 -7.81 19.26 -10.80
N PRO A 297 -8.59 18.78 -11.79
CA PRO A 297 -8.05 18.29 -13.08
C PRO A 297 -7.19 19.31 -13.80
N ARG A 298 -7.52 20.61 -13.69
CA ARG A 298 -6.74 21.69 -14.31
C ARG A 298 -5.35 21.85 -13.69
N ALA A 299 -5.27 21.79 -12.37
CA ALA A 299 -3.98 21.84 -11.67
C ALA A 299 -3.15 20.60 -12.00
N LEU A 300 -3.79 19.43 -12.07
CA LEU A 300 -3.15 18.18 -12.46
C LEU A 300 -2.64 18.24 -13.89
N ALA A 301 -3.44 18.71 -14.85
CA ALA A 301 -3.04 18.88 -16.25
C ALA A 301 -1.86 19.83 -16.39
N SER A 302 -1.88 20.97 -15.66
CA SER A 302 -0.77 21.93 -15.66
C SER A 302 0.53 21.30 -15.17
N ALA A 303 0.49 20.58 -14.04
CA ALA A 303 1.67 19.92 -13.48
C ALA A 303 2.20 18.81 -14.41
N ILE A 304 1.32 17.99 -15.01
CA ILE A 304 1.69 17.01 -16.02
C ILE A 304 2.35 17.69 -17.22
N GLY A 305 1.78 18.80 -17.71
CA GLY A 305 2.32 19.57 -18.83
C GLY A 305 3.74 20.08 -18.58
N VAL A 306 4.05 20.50 -17.37
CA VAL A 306 5.40 20.93 -16.95
C VAL A 306 6.39 19.77 -17.04
N GLU A 307 6.02 18.58 -16.58
CA GLU A 307 6.87 17.38 -16.68
C GLU A 307 7.07 16.95 -18.15
N LEU A 308 6.03 17.04 -18.99
CA LEU A 308 6.10 16.64 -20.41
C LEU A 308 7.08 17.49 -21.22
N VAL A 309 7.29 18.75 -20.85
CA VAL A 309 8.26 19.63 -21.50
C VAL A 309 9.61 19.67 -20.78
N GLY A 310 9.82 18.83 -19.78
CA GLY A 310 11.09 18.72 -19.08
C GLY A 310 11.44 19.90 -18.16
N LEU A 311 10.45 20.65 -17.72
CA LEU A 311 10.60 21.79 -16.81
C LEU A 311 10.22 21.45 -15.35
N GLY A 312 10.04 20.18 -15.03
CA GLY A 312 9.77 19.74 -13.67
C GLY A 312 10.94 20.03 -12.72
N GLU A 313 10.61 20.44 -11.49
CA GLU A 313 11.59 20.81 -10.46
C GLU A 313 11.86 19.69 -9.44
N SER A 314 11.39 18.46 -9.73
CA SER A 314 11.58 17.34 -8.81
C SER A 314 13.04 16.92 -8.70
N ASP A 315 13.53 16.77 -7.46
CA ASP A 315 14.85 16.20 -7.18
C ASP A 315 14.79 14.67 -7.29
N LEU A 316 15.10 14.16 -8.47
CA LEU A 316 15.05 12.73 -8.77
C LEU A 316 16.09 11.90 -7.99
N ASP A 317 17.22 12.50 -7.59
CA ASP A 317 18.23 11.80 -6.81
C ASP A 317 17.79 11.69 -5.35
N ALA A 318 17.20 12.73 -4.78
CA ALA A 318 16.54 12.66 -3.47
C ALA A 318 15.37 11.66 -3.49
N ALA A 319 14.59 11.64 -4.57
CA ALA A 319 13.48 10.70 -4.74
C ALA A 319 13.96 9.25 -4.78
N ARG A 320 14.99 8.94 -5.57
CA ARG A 320 15.62 7.60 -5.63
C ARG A 320 16.21 7.20 -4.27
N SER A 321 16.95 8.10 -3.63
CA SER A 321 17.53 7.84 -2.31
C SER A 321 16.48 7.53 -1.25
N TYR A 322 15.35 8.23 -1.28
CA TYR A 322 14.21 7.96 -0.42
C TYR A 322 13.61 6.58 -0.70
N ALA A 323 13.37 6.23 -1.98
CA ALA A 323 12.80 4.94 -2.36
C ALA A 323 13.68 3.74 -1.97
N GLN A 324 15.01 3.90 -1.99
CA GLN A 324 15.96 2.86 -1.56
C GLN A 324 15.83 2.45 -0.08
N ARG A 325 15.13 3.23 0.72
CA ARG A 325 14.82 2.87 2.12
C ARG A 325 13.82 1.71 2.22
N PHE A 326 13.06 1.46 1.15
CA PHE A 326 11.93 0.53 1.11
C PHE A 326 12.23 -0.76 0.34
N THR A 327 13.49 -1.08 0.09
CA THR A 327 13.85 -2.39 -0.48
C THR A 327 13.42 -3.51 0.47
N PRO A 328 13.13 -4.71 -0.04
CA PRO A 328 12.73 -5.85 0.79
C PRO A 328 13.68 -6.13 1.96
N GLU A 329 14.99 -6.03 1.72
CA GLU A 329 16.03 -6.27 2.73
C GLU A 329 15.96 -5.27 3.88
N ARG A 330 15.79 -3.98 3.56
CA ARG A 330 15.73 -2.92 4.57
C ARG A 330 14.44 -2.94 5.37
N VAL A 331 13.31 -3.16 4.69
CA VAL A 331 12.02 -3.26 5.36
C VAL A 331 11.97 -4.50 6.24
N SER A 332 12.38 -5.67 5.72
CA SER A 332 12.36 -6.91 6.51
C SER A 332 13.27 -6.84 7.72
N ALA A 333 14.44 -6.20 7.61
CA ALA A 333 15.34 -6.02 8.76
C ALA A 333 14.68 -5.23 9.90
N ARG A 334 13.94 -4.14 9.58
CA ARG A 334 13.19 -3.35 10.58
C ARG A 334 12.08 -4.17 11.25
N TYR A 335 11.28 -4.89 10.45
CA TYR A 335 10.22 -5.73 11.00
C TYR A 335 10.78 -6.90 11.81
N ALA A 336 11.88 -7.55 11.36
CA ALA A 336 12.55 -8.62 12.09
C ALA A 336 13.06 -8.16 13.45
N SER A 337 13.60 -6.95 13.56
CA SER A 337 14.03 -6.36 14.83
C SER A 337 12.86 -6.22 15.80
N VAL A 338 11.73 -5.66 15.35
CA VAL A 338 10.52 -5.54 16.17
C VAL A 338 10.00 -6.92 16.62
N TYR A 339 9.94 -7.89 15.71
CA TYR A 339 9.43 -9.22 16.05
C TYR A 339 10.31 -9.93 17.07
N ARG A 340 11.64 -9.87 16.95
CA ARG A 340 12.58 -10.46 17.94
C ARG A 340 12.46 -9.81 19.31
N SER A 341 12.34 -8.48 19.34
CA SER A 341 12.12 -7.74 20.58
C SER A 341 10.84 -8.18 21.31
N LEU A 342 9.75 -8.37 20.57
CA LEU A 342 8.47 -8.78 21.13
C LEU A 342 8.45 -10.25 21.53
N ALA A 343 9.11 -11.14 20.80
CA ALA A 343 9.21 -12.56 21.09
C ALA A 343 10.22 -12.88 22.20
N GLY A 344 10.88 -11.89 22.80
CA GLY A 344 11.87 -12.08 23.87
C GLY A 344 13.19 -12.71 23.41
N ALA A 345 13.46 -12.72 22.10
CA ALA A 345 14.68 -13.32 21.54
C ALA A 345 15.91 -12.40 21.65
N ASP A 346 15.76 -11.13 22.01
CA ASP A 346 16.85 -10.15 22.17
C ASP A 346 16.63 -9.28 23.42
N SER A 347 17.39 -9.54 24.48
CA SER A 347 17.44 -8.63 25.65
C SER A 347 18.26 -7.35 25.39
N THR A 348 18.69 -7.12 24.14
CA THR A 348 19.50 -5.97 23.70
C THR A 348 18.82 -5.16 22.58
N ALA A 349 17.52 -4.91 22.68
CA ALA A 349 16.80 -4.19 21.63
C ALA A 349 17.10 -2.69 21.64
N VAL A 350 17.63 -2.23 20.54
CA VAL A 350 17.82 -0.83 20.16
C VAL A 350 16.46 -0.14 20.12
N ARG A 351 16.29 0.94 20.90
CA ARG A 351 15.15 1.84 20.78
C ARG A 351 15.13 2.44 19.36
N PRO A 352 13.97 2.56 18.69
CA PRO A 352 13.92 3.26 17.41
C PRO A 352 14.38 4.71 17.61
N ALA A 353 15.25 5.17 16.75
CA ALA A 353 15.64 6.58 16.68
C ALA A 353 14.42 7.42 16.28
N ALA A 354 14.21 8.54 16.96
CA ALA A 354 13.16 9.51 16.78
C ALA A 354 13.14 10.13 15.37
#